data_ea13110cbc9b17ac3bf09651a5587cd0
#
_entry.id   ea13110cbc9b17ac3bf09651a5587cd0
#
_cell.length_a   1.000
_cell.length_b   1.000
_cell.length_c   1.000
_cell.angle_alpha   90.00
_cell.angle_beta   90.00
_cell.angle_gamma   90.00
#
_symmetry.space_group_name_H-M   'P 1'
#
loop_
_entity.id
_entity.type
_entity.pdbx_description
1 polymer ?
#
loop_
_entity_poly.entity_id
_entity_poly.type
_entity_poly.pdbx_seq_one_letter_code
_entity_poly.pdbx_strand_id
1 'polypeptide(L)'
;VKRWGLVIGLGLLCFGLTSCSISQRADSTSDSQGVMTRKQVLTLATSRPLTTLDTDKMTEFGRLNNTIEGLYTTTDNGQAALALAQKVKVNASKTTYTFTLWKDSYWSNGDRITAKNFVYSWQRALAPQTKAPNADLFTGIHNARKILDGKLPASELGVSAPSKFKLIVHLDHPMAELPQRLAYPLFGPQNQKIAEKYGKKYATKPQYQVYAGPFMVGTQGNTQTHWHMVPNPHYWDKQHVYLQRINVDVYNNTSSMWQDYRKGTLDEVRLVSTQNIKSYQKQTAYTARPYSKMVILNYRQQGPNPLVNQLLQQRLARLAISHILNRKKLGQASYGVTSLPAQGVVPAGLSRGQKGTADFAAAQPKQETLAYQPKLAKQEWQTARRRAGVKNVTLSLSYLRAPNSLKVAKALQRQLTSLPGLTIKLKSREWAVNQSDGPTDTDLTLATQHAQYADPLAMLALFTSSNMANTGHWSSAAYDKLIAQASNAPSFNNRRWRTLLAAESRLMQDQGVTPLFQPASTYLINPKLNGVQYNTVGTQSNFKEAYFVK
;
A
#
# COMPACT_ATOMS: atom_id res chain seq x y z
N VAL A 1 27.80 -43.99 55.25
CA VAL A 1 28.88 -43.34 56.01
C VAL A 1 28.77 -41.80 55.80
N LYS A 2 28.50 -41.11 56.93
CA LYS A 2 28.70 -39.68 57.24
C LYS A 2 28.07 -38.64 56.30
N ARG A 3 27.04 -37.91 56.67
CA ARG A 3 26.71 -36.92 57.75
C ARG A 3 27.22 -35.49 57.52
N TRP A 4 26.23 -34.55 57.68
CA TRP A 4 26.23 -33.19 58.19
C TRP A 4 26.44 -32.08 57.13
N GLY A 5 25.74 -30.98 57.13
CA GLY A 5 24.88 -30.35 58.14
C GLY A 5 24.12 -29.13 57.58
N LEU A 6 23.12 -28.84 58.29
CA LEU A 6 22.11 -27.78 58.19
C LEU A 6 22.67 -26.39 58.54
N VAL A 7 22.31 -25.34 57.80
CA VAL A 7 22.14 -24.00 58.41
C VAL A 7 20.94 -23.27 57.76
N ILE A 8 20.00 -22.94 58.61
CA ILE A 8 18.80 -22.12 58.37
C ILE A 8 19.19 -20.64 58.48
N GLY A 9 18.77 -19.83 57.50
CA GLY A 9 18.83 -18.39 57.57
C GLY A 9 17.53 -17.77 57.07
N LEU A 10 16.60 -17.44 57.96
CA LEU A 10 15.41 -16.62 57.69
C LEU A 10 15.84 -15.19 57.39
N GLY A 11 15.38 -14.65 56.25
CA GLY A 11 15.46 -13.26 55.94
C GLY A 11 14.18 -12.82 55.22
N LEU A 12 13.21 -12.29 56.01
CA LEU A 12 12.06 -11.53 55.49
C LEU A 12 12.57 -10.31 54.72
N LEU A 13 12.18 -10.14 53.47
CA LEU A 13 12.27 -8.85 52.80
C LEU A 13 11.02 -8.60 51.96
N CYS A 14 10.44 -7.43 52.26
CA CYS A 14 9.22 -6.86 51.76
C CYS A 14 9.10 -6.86 50.22
N PHE A 15 7.98 -7.33 49.72
CA PHE A 15 7.56 -7.09 48.33
C PHE A 15 7.07 -5.65 48.19
N GLY A 16 7.95 -4.81 47.62
CA GLY A 16 7.56 -3.54 47.02
C GLY A 16 7.13 -3.77 45.57
N LEU A 17 5.85 -3.72 45.28
CA LEU A 17 5.30 -3.70 43.92
C LEU A 17 5.59 -2.33 43.29
N THR A 18 6.73 -2.19 42.61
CA THR A 18 6.95 -1.11 41.65
C THR A 18 6.57 -1.64 40.27
N SER A 19 5.39 -1.24 39.79
CA SER A 19 4.99 -1.40 38.41
C SER A 19 5.84 -0.48 37.53
N CYS A 20 6.97 -0.96 37.04
CA CYS A 20 7.69 -0.33 35.95
C CYS A 20 6.89 -0.55 34.65
N SER A 21 6.22 0.50 34.19
CA SER A 21 5.77 0.57 32.81
C SER A 21 6.99 0.68 31.92
N ILE A 22 7.42 -0.44 31.34
CA ILE A 22 8.48 -0.45 30.32
C ILE A 22 7.86 0.14 29.06
N SER A 23 8.19 1.39 28.76
CA SER A 23 8.09 1.93 27.41
C SER A 23 9.13 1.18 26.58
N GLN A 24 8.71 0.16 25.83
CA GLN A 24 9.58 -0.44 24.83
C GLN A 24 9.80 0.58 23.70
N ARG A 25 10.87 1.36 23.84
CA ARG A 25 11.61 1.87 22.71
C ARG A 25 12.13 0.64 21.97
N ALA A 26 11.85 0.53 20.68
CA ALA A 26 12.57 -0.39 19.83
C ALA A 26 14.03 0.07 19.82
N ASP A 27 14.86 -0.53 20.66
CA ASP A 27 16.30 -0.44 20.50
C ASP A 27 16.64 -1.14 19.19
N SER A 28 16.92 -0.33 18.16
CA SER A 28 17.61 -0.79 16.96
C SER A 28 18.97 -1.30 17.43
N THR A 29 19.19 -2.60 17.31
CA THR A 29 20.49 -3.24 17.46
C THR A 29 21.54 -2.41 16.73
N SER A 30 22.58 -1.99 17.45
CA SER A 30 23.74 -1.32 16.92
C SER A 30 24.52 -2.29 16.01
N ASP A 31 24.08 -2.39 14.75
CA ASP A 31 24.93 -2.89 13.69
C ASP A 31 25.99 -1.81 13.40
N SER A 32 27.23 -2.26 13.19
CA SER A 32 28.41 -1.45 12.91
C SER A 32 28.10 -0.39 11.86
N GLN A 33 27.70 0.82 12.31
CA GLN A 33 27.54 1.96 11.43
C GLN A 33 28.92 2.28 10.86
N GLY A 34 29.10 2.07 9.57
CA GLY A 34 30.30 2.49 8.85
C GLY A 34 30.51 4.00 9.07
N VAL A 35 31.76 4.45 9.03
CA VAL A 35 32.09 5.88 9.21
C VAL A 35 31.34 6.72 8.20
N MET A 36 30.45 7.60 8.67
CA MET A 36 29.67 8.49 7.79
C MET A 36 30.56 9.40 6.98
N THR A 37 30.19 9.68 5.73
CA THR A 37 30.84 10.69 4.91
C THR A 37 30.50 12.10 5.41
N ARG A 38 31.36 13.10 5.09
CA ARG A 38 31.03 14.49 5.39
C ARG A 38 29.85 15.01 4.56
N LYS A 39 29.69 14.55 3.31
CA LYS A 39 28.62 14.95 2.40
C LYS A 39 27.45 13.95 2.52
N GLN A 40 26.36 14.39 3.11
CA GLN A 40 25.13 13.64 3.31
C GLN A 40 24.03 14.16 2.36
N VAL A 41 24.25 14.01 1.03
CA VAL A 41 23.36 14.50 -0.01
C VAL A 41 22.92 13.32 -0.88
N LEU A 42 21.61 13.06 -0.91
CA LEU A 42 20.96 12.03 -1.70
C LEU A 42 20.34 12.64 -2.96
N THR A 43 20.60 12.09 -4.13
CA THR A 43 20.00 12.54 -5.39
C THR A 43 19.19 11.41 -6.04
N LEU A 44 17.89 11.67 -6.25
CA LEU A 44 16.90 10.70 -6.69
C LEU A 44 16.26 11.12 -8.02
N ALA A 45 15.91 10.15 -8.83
CA ALA A 45 15.11 10.33 -10.03
C ALA A 45 13.61 10.11 -9.77
N THR A 46 12.77 10.86 -10.50
CA THR A 46 11.32 10.61 -10.61
C THR A 46 10.87 10.82 -12.05
N SER A 47 9.76 10.23 -12.45
CA SER A 47 9.10 10.49 -13.74
C SER A 47 7.93 11.48 -13.63
N ARG A 48 7.64 11.97 -12.42
CA ARG A 48 6.49 12.86 -12.17
C ARG A 48 6.94 14.22 -11.67
N PRO A 49 6.50 15.31 -12.27
CA PRO A 49 6.76 16.65 -11.78
C PRO A 49 6.09 16.90 -10.43
N LEU A 50 6.62 17.85 -9.68
CA LEU A 50 6.01 18.33 -8.45
C LEU A 50 4.84 19.26 -8.78
N THR A 51 3.61 18.79 -8.61
CA THR A 51 2.39 19.53 -8.99
C THR A 51 1.64 20.12 -7.81
N THR A 52 1.75 19.52 -6.62
CA THR A 52 1.07 19.98 -5.40
C THR A 52 1.82 19.49 -4.16
N LEU A 53 1.69 20.24 -3.08
CA LEU A 53 2.12 19.87 -1.73
C LEU A 53 0.92 19.60 -0.80
N ASP A 54 -0.30 19.69 -1.35
CA ASP A 54 -1.55 19.45 -0.62
C ASP A 54 -1.82 17.95 -0.50
N THR A 55 -1.70 17.43 0.71
CA THR A 55 -1.89 16.00 1.02
C THR A 55 -3.25 15.47 0.61
N ASP A 56 -4.30 16.31 0.68
CA ASP A 56 -5.66 15.90 0.31
C ASP A 56 -5.88 15.82 -1.21
N LYS A 57 -4.97 16.35 -2.01
CA LYS A 57 -5.02 16.32 -3.49
C LYS A 57 -4.11 15.29 -4.13
N MET A 58 -3.31 14.59 -3.31
CA MET A 58 -2.39 13.58 -3.79
C MET A 58 -3.07 12.22 -3.93
N THR A 59 -2.91 11.58 -5.09
CA THR A 59 -3.27 10.17 -5.30
C THR A 59 -2.17 9.23 -4.79
N GLU A 60 -0.92 9.65 -4.91
CA GLU A 60 0.28 8.97 -4.42
C GLU A 60 1.24 10.01 -3.84
N PHE A 61 1.82 9.73 -2.69
CA PHE A 61 2.69 10.69 -1.99
C PHE A 61 4.14 10.67 -2.48
N GLY A 62 4.57 9.58 -3.10
CA GLY A 62 5.92 9.45 -3.65
C GLY A 62 7.01 9.82 -2.64
N ARG A 63 7.93 10.71 -3.03
CA ARG A 63 9.03 11.17 -2.14
C ARG A 63 8.55 12.18 -1.08
N LEU A 64 7.40 12.84 -1.29
CA LEU A 64 6.84 13.82 -0.36
C LEU A 64 6.34 13.21 0.95
N ASN A 65 6.15 11.88 1.02
CA ASN A 65 5.81 11.20 2.27
C ASN A 65 6.83 11.49 3.39
N ASN A 66 8.08 11.82 3.05
CA ASN A 66 9.12 12.18 4.02
C ASN A 66 8.95 13.58 4.62
N THR A 67 7.97 14.36 4.15
CA THR A 67 7.60 15.67 4.71
C THR A 67 6.38 15.60 5.62
N ILE A 68 5.79 14.41 5.77
CA ILE A 68 4.55 14.17 6.51
C ILE A 68 4.85 13.18 7.64
N GLU A 69 4.26 13.40 8.79
CA GLU A 69 4.22 12.42 9.88
C GLU A 69 2.83 12.37 10.49
N GLY A 70 2.31 11.15 10.72
CA GLY A 70 0.99 10.90 11.27
C GLY A 70 1.01 10.49 12.74
N LEU A 71 -0.12 9.97 13.24
CA LEU A 71 -0.21 9.34 14.57
C LEU A 71 0.67 8.08 14.64
N TYR A 72 0.70 7.34 13.53
CA TYR A 72 1.53 6.15 13.32
C TYR A 72 2.44 6.33 12.12
N THR A 73 3.51 5.58 12.10
CA THR A 73 4.40 5.34 10.95
C THR A 73 4.46 3.85 10.66
N THR A 74 4.92 3.48 9.46
CA THR A 74 5.13 2.07 9.08
C THR A 74 6.57 1.67 9.37
N THR A 75 6.78 0.54 10.04
CA THR A 75 8.09 -0.05 10.33
C THR A 75 8.59 -0.93 9.19
N ASP A 76 9.85 -1.37 9.22
CA ASP A 76 10.50 -2.20 8.20
C ASP A 76 9.77 -3.52 7.91
N ASN A 77 9.08 -4.05 8.90
CA ASN A 77 8.28 -5.27 8.77
C ASN A 77 6.82 -5.02 8.37
N GLY A 78 6.47 -3.78 8.00
CA GLY A 78 5.12 -3.39 7.58
C GLY A 78 4.12 -3.20 8.73
N GLN A 79 4.57 -3.25 9.99
CA GLN A 79 3.71 -2.98 11.14
C GLN A 79 3.57 -1.47 11.38
N ALA A 80 2.52 -1.07 12.11
CA ALA A 80 2.35 0.31 12.53
C ALA A 80 3.02 0.55 13.89
N ALA A 81 3.83 1.60 13.98
CA ALA A 81 4.42 2.10 15.22
C ALA A 81 3.93 3.52 15.51
N LEU A 82 3.82 3.89 16.79
CA LEU A 82 3.45 5.25 17.18
C LEU A 82 4.53 6.25 16.73
N ALA A 83 4.08 7.40 16.21
CA ALA A 83 4.93 8.49 15.71
C ALA A 83 4.59 9.81 16.45
N LEU A 84 3.75 10.69 15.92
CA LEU A 84 3.29 11.88 16.64
C LEU A 84 2.42 11.55 17.87
N ALA A 85 1.81 10.37 17.90
CA ALA A 85 1.16 9.88 19.11
C ALA A 85 2.21 9.25 20.06
N GLN A 86 2.25 9.74 21.31
CA GLN A 86 3.07 9.16 22.38
C GLN A 86 2.48 7.86 22.91
N LYS A 87 1.15 7.81 23.03
CA LYS A 87 0.42 6.65 23.53
C LYS A 87 -1.01 6.64 23.00
N VAL A 88 -1.61 5.45 23.01
CA VAL A 88 -3.01 5.24 22.68
C VAL A 88 -3.68 4.41 23.77
N LYS A 89 -4.91 4.80 24.16
CA LYS A 89 -5.83 3.99 24.96
C LYS A 89 -7.01 3.62 24.09
N VAL A 90 -7.42 2.35 24.16
CA VAL A 90 -8.56 1.83 23.40
C VAL A 90 -9.59 1.30 24.39
N ASN A 91 -10.86 1.64 24.22
CA ASN A 91 -11.94 1.17 25.09
C ASN A 91 -12.17 -0.36 24.95
N ALA A 92 -12.98 -0.93 25.83
CA ALA A 92 -13.24 -2.38 25.83
C ALA A 92 -13.91 -2.85 24.52
N SER A 93 -14.83 -2.08 23.96
CA SER A 93 -15.50 -2.38 22.68
C SER A 93 -14.62 -2.17 21.44
N LYS A 94 -13.40 -1.65 21.59
CA LYS A 94 -12.47 -1.34 20.49
C LYS A 94 -13.02 -0.36 19.44
N THR A 95 -13.95 0.48 19.84
CA THR A 95 -14.59 1.50 19.00
C THR A 95 -14.20 2.93 19.35
N THR A 96 -13.43 3.14 20.42
CA THR A 96 -12.92 4.47 20.79
C THR A 96 -11.43 4.42 21.08
N TYR A 97 -10.68 5.20 20.31
CA TYR A 97 -9.24 5.36 20.45
C TYR A 97 -8.93 6.74 21.01
N THR A 98 -8.21 6.81 22.13
CA THR A 98 -7.76 8.06 22.75
C THR A 98 -6.25 8.16 22.61
N PHE A 99 -5.79 9.05 21.74
CA PHE A 99 -4.37 9.34 21.52
C PHE A 99 -3.92 10.48 22.41
N THR A 100 -2.74 10.33 23.01
CA THR A 100 -1.99 11.42 23.62
C THR A 100 -0.82 11.76 22.70
N LEU A 101 -0.74 13.00 22.24
CA LEU A 101 0.33 13.46 21.37
C LEU A 101 1.57 13.86 22.18
N TRP A 102 2.75 13.80 21.55
CA TRP A 102 3.95 14.41 22.10
C TRP A 102 3.75 15.91 22.26
N LYS A 103 4.09 16.47 23.42
CA LYS A 103 3.96 17.91 23.68
C LYS A 103 4.99 18.75 22.93
N ASP A 104 6.13 18.15 22.62
CA ASP A 104 7.29 18.78 21.97
C ASP A 104 7.39 18.43 20.48
N SER A 105 6.23 18.32 19.83
CA SER A 105 6.12 18.19 18.37
C SER A 105 5.76 19.53 17.75
N TYR A 106 6.51 19.94 16.75
CA TYR A 106 6.39 21.25 16.12
C TYR A 106 6.33 21.13 14.59
N TRP A 107 5.62 22.05 14.00
CA TRP A 107 5.67 22.31 12.57
C TRP A 107 7.03 22.93 12.20
N SER A 108 7.41 22.86 10.92
CA SER A 108 8.68 23.44 10.42
C SER A 108 8.81 24.95 10.63
N ASN A 109 7.72 25.67 10.93
CA ASN A 109 7.72 27.09 11.30
C ASN A 109 7.76 27.35 12.80
N GLY A 110 7.90 26.32 13.62
CA GLY A 110 7.96 26.41 15.09
C GLY A 110 6.61 26.43 15.80
N ASP A 111 5.47 26.43 15.09
CA ASP A 111 4.15 26.24 15.71
C ASP A 111 4.02 24.84 16.31
N ARG A 112 3.31 24.70 17.43
CA ARG A 112 3.06 23.37 18.03
C ARG A 112 2.06 22.58 17.21
N ILE A 113 2.35 21.30 17.01
CA ILE A 113 1.38 20.33 16.47
C ILE A 113 0.39 19.97 17.57
N THR A 114 -0.89 20.04 17.29
CA THR A 114 -1.97 19.81 18.25
C THR A 114 -3.01 18.84 17.72
N ALA A 115 -3.84 18.29 18.61
CA ALA A 115 -4.95 17.43 18.24
C ALA A 115 -5.94 18.11 17.26
N LYS A 116 -6.12 19.43 17.37
CA LYS A 116 -6.97 20.21 16.43
C LYS A 116 -6.45 20.16 14.98
N ASN A 117 -5.14 20.00 14.77
CA ASN A 117 -4.57 19.88 13.44
C ASN A 117 -5.00 18.58 12.74
N PHE A 118 -5.18 17.48 13.49
CA PHE A 118 -5.72 16.24 12.97
C PHE A 118 -7.22 16.34 12.69
N VAL A 119 -7.99 16.94 13.60
CA VAL A 119 -9.45 17.15 13.39
C VAL A 119 -9.66 17.97 12.12
N TYR A 120 -8.95 19.08 11.98
CA TYR A 120 -9.03 19.93 10.78
C TYR A 120 -8.66 19.17 9.51
N SER A 121 -7.52 18.47 9.51
CA SER A 121 -7.02 17.70 8.37
C SER A 121 -8.04 16.67 7.89
N TRP A 122 -8.59 15.87 8.81
CA TRP A 122 -9.49 14.78 8.47
C TRP A 122 -10.87 15.28 8.01
N GLN A 123 -11.38 16.34 8.64
CA GLN A 123 -12.61 17.00 8.20
C GLN A 123 -12.44 17.63 6.82
N ARG A 124 -11.28 18.26 6.56
CA ARG A 124 -10.98 18.86 5.26
C ARG A 124 -10.88 17.78 4.17
N ALA A 125 -10.23 16.67 4.43
CA ALA A 125 -10.11 15.55 3.48
C ALA A 125 -11.48 14.97 3.07
N LEU A 126 -12.44 14.93 4.01
CA LEU A 126 -13.80 14.42 3.76
C LEU A 126 -14.77 15.49 3.21
N ALA A 127 -14.41 16.77 3.27
CA ALA A 127 -15.27 17.83 2.77
C ALA A 127 -15.48 17.69 1.25
N PRO A 128 -16.73 17.71 0.74
CA PRO A 128 -17.02 17.46 -0.68
C PRO A 128 -16.26 18.38 -1.65
N GLN A 129 -16.02 19.63 -1.25
CA GLN A 129 -15.27 20.61 -2.06
C GLN A 129 -13.78 20.25 -2.21
N THR A 130 -13.20 19.45 -1.29
CA THR A 130 -11.81 19.03 -1.34
C THR A 130 -11.57 17.97 -2.41
N LYS A 131 -12.55 17.09 -2.64
CA LYS A 131 -12.49 15.98 -3.61
C LYS A 131 -11.22 15.13 -3.44
N ALA A 132 -10.89 14.79 -2.18
CA ALA A 132 -9.68 14.01 -1.88
C ALA A 132 -9.76 12.61 -2.50
N PRO A 133 -8.78 12.19 -3.32
CA PRO A 133 -8.85 10.93 -4.08
C PRO A 133 -8.94 9.67 -3.22
N ASN A 134 -8.44 9.72 -1.99
CA ASN A 134 -8.36 8.58 -1.07
C ASN A 134 -9.25 8.79 0.17
N ALA A 135 -10.29 9.62 0.08
CA ALA A 135 -11.17 9.94 1.21
C ALA A 135 -11.95 8.71 1.74
N ASP A 136 -12.14 7.70 0.91
CA ASP A 136 -12.74 6.41 1.26
C ASP A 136 -11.97 5.66 2.37
N LEU A 137 -10.66 5.93 2.54
CA LEU A 137 -9.86 5.38 3.63
C LEU A 137 -10.34 5.77 5.03
N PHE A 138 -11.11 6.83 5.17
CA PHE A 138 -11.74 7.22 6.44
C PHE A 138 -12.93 6.35 6.81
N THR A 139 -13.48 5.56 5.89
CA THR A 139 -14.65 4.71 6.13
C THR A 139 -14.41 3.75 7.31
N GLY A 140 -15.38 3.70 8.23
CA GLY A 140 -15.29 3.01 9.51
C GLY A 140 -15.02 3.95 10.69
N ILE A 141 -14.45 5.14 10.47
CA ILE A 141 -14.53 6.24 11.43
C ILE A 141 -15.98 6.73 11.44
N HIS A 142 -16.54 6.95 12.63
CA HIS A 142 -17.95 7.28 12.80
C HIS A 142 -18.38 8.45 11.89
N ASN A 143 -19.49 8.26 11.21
CA ASN A 143 -20.07 9.17 10.21
C ASN A 143 -19.28 9.37 8.91
N ALA A 144 -18.05 8.85 8.76
CA ALA A 144 -17.25 9.10 7.54
C ALA A 144 -18.00 8.73 6.25
N ARG A 145 -18.68 7.56 6.23
CA ARG A 145 -19.47 7.13 5.06
C ARG A 145 -20.64 8.07 4.76
N LYS A 146 -21.37 8.54 5.78
CA LYS A 146 -22.48 9.49 5.60
C LYS A 146 -22.01 10.83 5.06
N ILE A 147 -20.81 11.27 5.47
CA ILE A 147 -20.19 12.51 4.98
C ILE A 147 -19.79 12.34 3.51
N LEU A 148 -19.16 11.25 3.14
CA LEU A 148 -18.80 10.92 1.75
C LEU A 148 -20.01 10.82 0.83
N ASP A 149 -21.13 10.30 1.36
CA ASP A 149 -22.42 10.25 0.64
C ASP A 149 -23.16 11.60 0.62
N GLY A 150 -22.59 12.67 1.18
CA GLY A 150 -23.21 14.01 1.25
C GLY A 150 -24.37 14.13 2.23
N LYS A 151 -24.58 13.16 3.12
CA LYS A 151 -25.71 13.13 4.08
C LYS A 151 -25.43 13.90 5.37
N LEU A 152 -24.16 14.15 5.68
CA LEU A 152 -23.72 14.88 6.87
C LEU A 152 -22.57 15.82 6.50
N PRO A 153 -22.42 16.96 7.22
CA PRO A 153 -21.26 17.82 7.06
C PRO A 153 -19.99 17.18 7.64
N ALA A 154 -18.82 17.58 7.16
CA ALA A 154 -17.54 17.04 7.60
C ALA A 154 -17.26 17.25 9.12
N SER A 155 -17.89 18.27 9.73
CA SER A 155 -17.81 18.53 11.19
C SER A 155 -18.37 17.40 12.06
N GLU A 156 -19.25 16.56 11.51
CA GLU A 156 -19.85 15.42 12.20
C GLU A 156 -18.98 14.16 12.20
N LEU A 157 -17.77 14.24 11.65
CA LEU A 157 -16.81 13.13 11.70
C LEU A 157 -16.52 12.76 13.15
N GLY A 158 -16.49 11.45 13.44
CA GLY A 158 -16.21 10.90 14.76
C GLY A 158 -14.77 11.14 15.26
N VAL A 159 -14.30 12.38 15.18
CA VAL A 159 -12.97 12.80 15.66
C VAL A 159 -13.11 14.08 16.49
N SER A 160 -12.43 14.15 17.63
CA SER A 160 -12.48 15.34 18.49
C SER A 160 -11.16 15.59 19.21
N ALA A 161 -10.95 16.85 19.57
CA ALA A 161 -9.77 17.33 20.30
C ALA A 161 -10.19 17.96 21.64
N PRO A 162 -10.49 17.16 22.70
CA PRO A 162 -10.97 17.68 23.98
C PRO A 162 -9.88 18.48 24.72
N SER A 163 -8.61 18.30 24.37
CA SER A 163 -7.53 19.15 24.84
C SER A 163 -6.44 19.29 23.77
N LYS A 164 -5.48 20.18 24.00
CA LYS A 164 -4.41 20.52 23.04
C LYS A 164 -3.65 19.30 22.50
N PHE A 165 -3.45 18.27 23.34
CA PHE A 165 -2.65 17.09 23.01
C PHE A 165 -3.43 15.77 23.16
N LYS A 166 -4.76 15.83 23.20
CA LYS A 166 -5.61 14.65 23.25
C LYS A 166 -6.53 14.62 22.04
N LEU A 167 -6.42 13.55 21.24
CA LEU A 167 -7.29 13.26 20.11
C LEU A 167 -8.13 12.03 20.44
N ILE A 168 -9.43 12.11 20.19
CA ILE A 168 -10.33 10.98 20.33
C ILE A 168 -10.90 10.63 18.96
N VAL A 169 -10.88 9.36 18.63
CA VAL A 169 -11.43 8.80 17.38
C VAL A 169 -12.48 7.76 17.73
N HIS A 170 -13.69 7.96 17.23
CA HIS A 170 -14.80 7.02 17.35
C HIS A 170 -14.99 6.25 16.04
N LEU A 171 -15.23 4.95 16.16
CA LEU A 171 -15.45 4.05 15.03
C LEU A 171 -16.89 3.52 15.05
N ASP A 172 -17.43 3.21 13.87
CA ASP A 172 -18.73 2.56 13.72
C ASP A 172 -18.69 1.09 14.20
N HIS A 173 -17.53 0.44 14.07
CA HIS A 173 -17.26 -0.92 14.49
C HIS A 173 -15.76 -1.09 14.81
N PRO A 174 -15.33 -2.14 15.51
CA PRO A 174 -13.90 -2.42 15.70
C PRO A 174 -13.16 -2.55 14.36
N MET A 175 -11.97 -1.98 14.27
CA MET A 175 -11.11 -2.02 13.10
C MET A 175 -9.70 -2.45 13.53
N ALA A 176 -9.38 -3.73 13.36
CA ALA A 176 -8.06 -4.25 13.74
C ALA A 176 -6.90 -3.62 12.95
N GLU A 177 -7.19 -3.19 11.73
CA GLU A 177 -6.22 -2.56 10.81
C GLU A 177 -6.13 -1.03 10.94
N LEU A 178 -6.84 -0.42 11.88
CA LEU A 178 -6.82 1.04 12.05
C LEU A 178 -5.41 1.62 12.22
N PRO A 179 -4.50 1.02 13.02
CA PRO A 179 -3.13 1.53 13.13
C PRO A 179 -2.41 1.61 11.79
N GLN A 180 -2.55 0.58 10.94
CA GLN A 180 -1.94 0.54 9.61
C GLN A 180 -2.56 1.57 8.66
N ARG A 181 -3.88 1.82 8.75
CA ARG A 181 -4.53 2.90 8.00
C ARG A 181 -4.04 4.27 8.44
N LEU A 182 -3.93 4.51 9.76
CA LEU A 182 -3.47 5.78 10.32
C LEU A 182 -1.98 6.07 10.08
N ALA A 183 -1.20 5.07 9.63
CA ALA A 183 0.17 5.27 9.15
C ALA A 183 0.22 5.78 7.70
N TYR A 184 -0.91 5.80 6.97
CA TYR A 184 -0.95 6.34 5.61
C TYR A 184 -0.90 7.87 5.65
N PRO A 185 -0.10 8.54 4.78
CA PRO A 185 0.18 9.98 4.89
C PRO A 185 -1.04 10.90 4.85
N LEU A 186 -2.17 10.47 4.25
CA LEU A 186 -3.43 11.22 4.24
C LEU A 186 -3.96 11.51 5.66
N PHE A 187 -3.66 10.64 6.63
CA PHE A 187 -4.07 10.83 8.03
C PHE A 187 -3.11 11.72 8.83
N GLY A 188 -2.09 12.30 8.19
CA GLY A 188 -1.22 13.30 8.80
C GLY A 188 -1.99 14.58 9.16
N PRO A 189 -1.47 15.39 10.11
CA PRO A 189 -2.09 16.66 10.47
C PRO A 189 -1.87 17.72 9.38
N GLN A 190 -2.74 18.73 9.36
CA GLN A 190 -2.58 19.95 8.57
C GLN A 190 -2.66 21.18 9.46
N ASN A 191 -1.86 22.21 9.15
CA ASN A 191 -1.87 23.45 9.92
C ASN A 191 -3.00 24.37 9.40
N GLN A 192 -4.11 24.40 10.14
CA GLN A 192 -5.29 25.21 9.80
C GLN A 192 -4.95 26.68 9.58
N LYS A 193 -4.13 27.29 10.45
CA LYS A 193 -3.75 28.71 10.32
C LYS A 193 -3.06 29.00 8.99
N ILE A 194 -2.19 28.09 8.55
CA ILE A 194 -1.46 28.23 7.29
C ILE A 194 -2.40 28.00 6.10
N ALA A 195 -3.28 26.98 6.18
CA ALA A 195 -4.24 26.70 5.14
C ALA A 195 -5.22 27.88 4.93
N GLU A 196 -5.73 28.46 6.01
CA GLU A 196 -6.63 29.61 5.97
C GLU A 196 -5.89 30.89 5.51
N LYS A 197 -4.68 31.14 6.04
CA LYS A 197 -3.86 32.31 5.65
C LYS A 197 -3.61 32.37 4.15
N TYR A 198 -3.32 31.22 3.52
CA TYR A 198 -2.98 31.20 2.10
C TYR A 198 -4.16 30.83 1.18
N GLY A 199 -5.27 30.29 1.71
CA GLY A 199 -6.48 29.99 0.96
C GLY A 199 -6.18 29.20 -0.33
N LYS A 200 -6.52 29.76 -1.49
CA LYS A 200 -6.27 29.13 -2.81
C LYS A 200 -4.78 28.90 -3.12
N LYS A 201 -3.86 29.61 -2.45
CA LYS A 201 -2.41 29.45 -2.62
C LYS A 201 -1.84 28.37 -1.71
N TYR A 202 -2.61 27.85 -0.73
CA TYR A 202 -2.15 26.84 0.19
C TYR A 202 -1.55 25.64 -0.56
N ALA A 203 -0.37 25.22 -0.13
CA ALA A 203 0.36 24.07 -0.67
C ALA A 203 0.62 24.07 -2.20
N THR A 204 0.51 25.22 -2.87
CA THR A 204 0.90 25.36 -4.29
C THR A 204 2.39 25.61 -4.47
N LYS A 205 3.06 26.12 -3.43
CA LYS A 205 4.51 26.36 -3.38
C LYS A 205 5.02 26.10 -1.96
N PRO A 206 6.33 25.78 -1.79
CA PRO A 206 6.90 25.47 -0.46
C PRO A 206 6.68 26.57 0.60
N GLN A 207 6.74 27.86 0.21
CA GLN A 207 6.52 28.96 1.15
C GLN A 207 5.06 29.11 1.62
N TYR A 208 4.11 28.39 1.03
CA TYR A 208 2.70 28.38 1.40
C TYR A 208 2.31 27.08 2.13
N GLN A 209 3.31 26.37 2.70
CA GLN A 209 3.13 25.12 3.42
C GLN A 209 4.06 25.07 4.62
N VAL A 210 3.69 24.28 5.64
CA VAL A 210 4.55 23.88 6.76
C VAL A 210 4.47 22.37 6.95
N TYR A 211 5.52 21.77 7.46
CA TYR A 211 5.75 20.34 7.42
C TYR A 211 5.86 19.76 8.83
N ALA A 212 5.29 18.57 9.04
CA ALA A 212 5.33 17.83 10.30
C ALA A 212 6.39 16.71 10.30
N GLY A 213 6.86 16.30 9.12
CA GLY A 213 7.79 15.19 8.95
C GLY A 213 9.25 15.55 9.14
N PRO A 214 10.17 14.56 8.98
CA PRO A 214 11.62 14.74 9.16
C PRO A 214 12.26 15.70 8.17
N PHE A 215 11.64 15.88 7.00
CA PHE A 215 12.11 16.81 5.98
C PHE A 215 11.02 17.83 5.62
N MET A 216 11.44 18.92 5.01
CA MET A 216 10.58 19.94 4.40
C MET A 216 11.08 20.26 2.99
N VAL A 217 10.16 20.61 2.08
CA VAL A 217 10.55 21.05 0.73
C VAL A 217 11.23 22.42 0.84
N GLY A 218 12.41 22.56 0.26
CA GLY A 218 13.16 23.82 0.25
C GLY A 218 12.38 24.92 -0.47
N THR A 219 12.62 26.18 -0.08
CA THR A 219 11.89 27.33 -0.65
C THR A 219 12.55 27.93 -1.88
N GLN A 220 13.84 27.64 -2.11
CA GLN A 220 14.64 28.21 -3.20
C GLN A 220 15.11 27.14 -4.18
N GLY A 221 15.30 27.52 -5.45
CA GLY A 221 15.87 26.66 -6.48
C GLY A 221 14.98 25.51 -6.93
N ASN A 222 13.69 25.51 -6.57
CA ASN A 222 12.76 24.48 -7.03
C ASN A 222 12.04 24.89 -8.31
N THR A 223 11.96 23.92 -9.22
CA THR A 223 11.10 23.96 -10.42
C THR A 223 10.19 22.73 -10.40
N GLN A 224 9.30 22.59 -11.36
CA GLN A 224 8.50 21.38 -11.50
C GLN A 224 9.34 20.13 -11.80
N THR A 225 10.52 20.31 -12.41
CA THR A 225 11.42 19.23 -12.86
C THR A 225 12.64 19.04 -11.97
N HIS A 226 12.90 19.96 -11.06
CA HIS A 226 14.01 19.87 -10.10
C HIS A 226 13.53 20.47 -8.78
N TRP A 227 13.58 19.69 -7.72
CA TRP A 227 13.22 20.15 -6.37
C TRP A 227 14.02 19.39 -5.31
N HIS A 228 13.99 19.88 -4.10
CA HIS A 228 14.73 19.26 -3.03
C HIS A 228 14.03 19.34 -1.68
N MET A 229 14.42 18.46 -0.78
CA MET A 229 14.05 18.47 0.62
C MET A 229 15.29 18.71 1.48
N VAL A 230 15.09 19.40 2.60
CA VAL A 230 16.09 19.64 3.65
C VAL A 230 15.54 19.19 5.00
N PRO A 231 16.37 18.87 5.99
CA PRO A 231 15.89 18.52 7.33
C PRO A 231 14.96 19.58 7.90
N ASN A 232 13.91 19.14 8.57
CA ASN A 232 13.03 20.01 9.34
C ASN A 232 13.71 20.34 10.68
N PRO A 233 14.09 21.61 10.95
CA PRO A 233 14.84 21.97 12.15
C PRO A 233 14.04 21.81 13.45
N HIS A 234 12.70 21.75 13.33
CA HIS A 234 11.78 21.59 14.45
C HIS A 234 11.20 20.18 14.57
N TYR A 235 11.71 19.23 13.78
CA TYR A 235 11.25 17.84 13.87
C TYR A 235 11.61 17.24 15.25
N TRP A 236 10.67 16.55 15.87
CA TRP A 236 10.82 16.06 17.25
C TRP A 236 11.97 15.06 17.42
N ASP A 237 12.30 14.30 16.38
CA ASP A 237 13.35 13.27 16.36
C ASP A 237 14.49 13.64 15.39
N LYS A 238 14.79 14.94 15.27
CA LYS A 238 15.80 15.49 14.34
C LYS A 238 17.21 14.95 14.53
N GLN A 239 17.53 14.44 15.71
CA GLN A 239 18.83 13.84 16.01
C GLN A 239 19.12 12.57 15.19
N HIS A 240 18.05 11.89 14.67
CA HIS A 240 18.15 10.72 13.81
C HIS A 240 17.93 11.05 12.32
N VAL A 241 18.00 12.32 11.92
CA VAL A 241 17.93 12.76 10.54
C VAL A 241 19.32 13.13 10.06
N TYR A 242 19.97 12.26 9.30
CA TYR A 242 21.39 12.41 8.96
C TYR A 242 21.63 13.08 7.61
N LEU A 243 20.72 12.91 6.64
CA LEU A 243 20.85 13.55 5.34
C LEU A 243 20.69 15.07 5.45
N GLN A 244 21.61 15.81 4.85
CA GLN A 244 21.60 17.28 4.79
C GLN A 244 20.69 17.79 3.66
N ARG A 245 20.49 16.97 2.62
CA ARG A 245 19.68 17.32 1.44
C ARG A 245 19.27 16.08 0.66
N ILE A 246 18.06 16.11 0.13
CA ILE A 246 17.56 15.13 -0.83
C ILE A 246 17.13 15.90 -2.09
N ASN A 247 17.89 15.75 -3.18
CA ASN A 247 17.52 16.29 -4.48
C ASN A 247 16.60 15.31 -5.21
N VAL A 248 15.63 15.83 -5.96
CA VAL A 248 14.73 15.03 -6.79
C VAL A 248 14.65 15.64 -8.18
N ASP A 249 15.14 14.90 -9.17
CA ASP A 249 15.16 15.30 -10.56
C ASP A 249 14.12 14.54 -11.39
N VAL A 250 13.38 15.24 -12.24
CA VAL A 250 12.37 14.65 -13.12
C VAL A 250 12.99 14.29 -14.46
N TYR A 251 12.89 13.01 -14.81
CA TYR A 251 13.41 12.49 -16.08
C TYR A 251 12.27 12.06 -16.99
N ASN A 252 12.26 12.60 -18.21
CA ASN A 252 11.30 12.25 -19.26
C ASN A 252 11.71 11.00 -20.06
N ASN A 253 12.97 10.59 -19.96
CA ASN A 253 13.48 9.39 -20.60
C ASN A 253 14.46 8.61 -19.71
N THR A 254 14.57 7.31 -19.97
CA THR A 254 15.42 6.42 -19.18
C THR A 254 16.89 6.51 -19.54
N SER A 255 17.24 7.00 -20.72
CA SER A 255 18.64 7.04 -21.20
C SER A 255 19.45 8.09 -20.46
N SER A 256 18.91 9.32 -20.31
CA SER A 256 19.57 10.38 -19.53
C SER A 256 19.67 10.02 -18.06
N MET A 257 18.61 9.45 -17.46
CA MET A 257 18.64 8.94 -16.08
C MET A 257 19.76 7.90 -15.89
N TRP A 258 19.96 7.01 -16.86
CA TRP A 258 21.04 6.03 -16.86
C TRP A 258 22.43 6.63 -16.96
N GLN A 259 22.61 7.64 -17.83
CA GLN A 259 23.87 8.34 -17.97
C GLN A 259 24.27 9.01 -16.66
N ASP A 260 23.31 9.67 -15.99
CA ASP A 260 23.57 10.38 -14.75
C ASP A 260 23.85 9.44 -13.58
N TYR A 261 23.16 8.28 -13.51
CA TYR A 261 23.52 7.24 -12.54
C TYR A 261 24.95 6.73 -12.76
N ARG A 262 25.36 6.46 -13.99
CA ARG A 262 26.73 6.00 -14.29
C ARG A 262 27.81 7.05 -14.00
N LYS A 263 27.48 8.34 -14.11
CA LYS A 263 28.36 9.45 -13.71
C LYS A 263 28.42 9.63 -12.19
N GLY A 264 27.58 8.91 -11.42
CA GLY A 264 27.49 9.07 -9.97
C GLY A 264 26.76 10.33 -9.52
N THR A 265 25.97 10.97 -10.41
CA THR A 265 25.14 12.14 -10.09
C THR A 265 23.76 11.76 -9.58
N LEU A 266 23.34 10.50 -9.82
CA LEU A 266 22.15 9.90 -9.21
C LEU A 266 22.55 8.74 -8.30
N ASP A 267 21.90 8.62 -7.15
CA ASP A 267 22.11 7.55 -6.16
C ASP A 267 21.15 6.38 -6.33
N GLU A 268 20.06 6.56 -7.06
CA GLU A 268 19.08 5.51 -7.35
C GLU A 268 18.60 5.61 -8.78
N VAL A 269 18.60 4.49 -9.51
CA VAL A 269 18.00 4.39 -10.84
C VAL A 269 17.11 3.17 -10.96
N ARG A 270 15.92 3.35 -11.53
CA ARG A 270 14.99 2.26 -11.80
C ARG A 270 15.35 1.51 -13.07
N LEU A 271 15.44 0.19 -13.00
CA LEU A 271 15.60 -0.69 -14.14
C LEU A 271 14.24 -0.99 -14.76
N VAL A 272 14.03 -0.58 -16.01
CA VAL A 272 12.75 -0.77 -16.72
C VAL A 272 12.82 -1.77 -17.88
N SER A 273 14.02 -2.16 -18.33
CA SER A 273 14.18 -3.14 -19.40
C SER A 273 14.64 -4.50 -18.86
N THR A 274 14.11 -5.57 -19.46
CA THR A 274 14.54 -6.94 -19.12
C THR A 274 16.06 -7.15 -19.36
N GLN A 275 16.62 -6.50 -20.38
CA GLN A 275 18.05 -6.51 -20.67
C GLN A 275 18.86 -5.94 -19.49
N ASN A 276 18.52 -4.73 -19.05
CA ASN A 276 19.21 -4.09 -17.93
C ASN A 276 19.08 -4.91 -16.64
N ILE A 277 17.89 -5.43 -16.35
CA ILE A 277 17.69 -6.28 -15.18
C ILE A 277 18.63 -7.49 -15.20
N LYS A 278 18.72 -8.21 -16.33
CA LYS A 278 19.61 -9.36 -16.47
C LYS A 278 21.08 -8.97 -16.31
N SER A 279 21.50 -7.84 -16.87
CA SER A 279 22.89 -7.37 -16.83
C SER A 279 23.35 -6.98 -15.42
N TYR A 280 22.44 -6.44 -14.61
CA TYR A 280 22.78 -5.89 -13.30
C TYR A 280 22.32 -6.72 -12.08
N GLN A 281 21.51 -7.75 -12.27
CA GLN A 281 20.90 -8.53 -11.16
C GLN A 281 21.92 -9.22 -10.21
N LYS A 282 23.20 -9.32 -10.59
CA LYS A 282 24.27 -9.89 -9.76
C LYS A 282 25.12 -8.82 -9.06
N GLN A 283 24.87 -7.54 -9.29
CA GLN A 283 25.64 -6.47 -8.66
C GLN A 283 25.11 -6.16 -7.25
N THR A 284 25.98 -5.76 -6.35
CA THR A 284 25.64 -5.36 -4.97
C THR A 284 24.63 -4.21 -4.93
N ALA A 285 24.72 -3.28 -5.90
CA ALA A 285 23.79 -2.17 -6.05
C ALA A 285 22.35 -2.61 -6.44
N TYR A 286 22.17 -3.85 -6.92
CA TYR A 286 20.87 -4.32 -7.40
C TYR A 286 19.90 -4.66 -6.27
N THR A 287 18.70 -4.13 -6.39
CA THR A 287 17.61 -4.43 -5.48
C THR A 287 16.30 -4.63 -6.26
N ALA A 288 15.54 -5.67 -5.89
CA ALA A 288 14.18 -5.89 -6.36
C ALA A 288 13.20 -5.67 -5.20
N ARG A 289 12.24 -4.76 -5.40
CA ARG A 289 11.23 -4.42 -4.40
C ARG A 289 9.85 -4.84 -4.90
N PRO A 290 9.22 -5.85 -4.31
CA PRO A 290 7.85 -6.20 -4.60
C PRO A 290 6.94 -5.00 -4.26
N TYR A 291 5.97 -4.70 -5.14
CA TYR A 291 4.94 -3.71 -4.84
C TYR A 291 3.76 -4.36 -4.14
N SER A 292 3.03 -3.59 -3.36
CA SER A 292 1.69 -3.95 -2.85
C SER A 292 0.63 -3.95 -3.96
N LYS A 293 0.99 -4.46 -5.13
CA LYS A 293 0.15 -4.48 -6.34
C LYS A 293 -0.01 -5.91 -6.84
N MET A 294 -1.20 -6.22 -7.32
CA MET A 294 -1.49 -7.48 -8.01
C MET A 294 -2.10 -7.18 -9.38
N VAL A 295 -1.52 -7.71 -10.43
CA VAL A 295 -2.13 -7.70 -11.76
C VAL A 295 -3.13 -8.84 -11.83
N ILE A 296 -4.35 -8.52 -12.21
CA ILE A 296 -5.49 -9.44 -12.19
C ILE A 296 -6.23 -9.41 -13.52
N LEU A 297 -6.95 -10.49 -13.80
CA LEU A 297 -7.93 -10.60 -14.87
C LEU A 297 -9.32 -10.71 -14.25
N ASN A 298 -10.15 -9.69 -14.46
CA ASN A 298 -11.56 -9.70 -14.07
C ASN A 298 -12.42 -10.31 -15.18
N TYR A 299 -13.48 -11.01 -14.78
CA TYR A 299 -14.50 -11.61 -15.64
C TYR A 299 -15.80 -10.84 -15.47
N ARG A 300 -16.34 -10.27 -16.54
CA ARG A 300 -17.65 -9.62 -16.47
C ARG A 300 -18.74 -10.68 -16.55
N GLN A 301 -19.39 -10.94 -15.43
CA GLN A 301 -20.43 -11.95 -15.31
C GLN A 301 -21.83 -11.42 -15.63
N GLN A 302 -21.96 -10.10 -15.75
CA GLN A 302 -23.21 -9.38 -16.09
C GLN A 302 -22.88 -8.29 -17.12
N GLY A 303 -22.68 -8.69 -18.37
CA GLY A 303 -22.38 -7.81 -19.50
C GLY A 303 -23.56 -7.72 -20.48
N PRO A 304 -23.40 -7.02 -21.60
CA PRO A 304 -24.45 -6.81 -22.59
C PRO A 304 -24.76 -8.07 -23.41
N ASN A 305 -23.88 -9.08 -23.45
CA ASN A 305 -24.08 -10.31 -24.23
C ASN A 305 -24.50 -11.46 -23.31
N PRO A 306 -25.78 -11.95 -23.39
CA PRO A 306 -26.28 -13.00 -22.53
C PRO A 306 -25.54 -14.33 -22.65
N LEU A 307 -25.10 -14.71 -23.86
CA LEU A 307 -24.34 -15.96 -24.08
C LEU A 307 -22.96 -15.91 -23.43
N VAL A 308 -22.29 -14.75 -23.50
CA VAL A 308 -21.01 -14.52 -22.82
C VAL A 308 -21.20 -14.53 -21.31
N ASN A 309 -22.29 -13.91 -20.81
CA ASN A 309 -22.61 -13.94 -19.37
C ASN A 309 -22.81 -15.38 -18.90
N GLN A 310 -23.64 -16.17 -19.61
CA GLN A 310 -23.88 -17.58 -19.30
C GLN A 310 -22.60 -18.40 -19.29
N LEU A 311 -21.65 -18.11 -20.18
CA LEU A 311 -20.33 -18.74 -20.21
C LEU A 311 -19.46 -18.30 -19.02
N LEU A 312 -19.30 -16.99 -18.79
CA LEU A 312 -18.41 -16.46 -17.74
C LEU A 312 -18.97 -16.63 -16.33
N GLN A 313 -20.26 -16.80 -16.14
CA GLN A 313 -20.86 -17.19 -14.87
C GLN A 313 -20.52 -18.64 -14.49
N GLN A 314 -20.20 -19.51 -15.44
CA GLN A 314 -19.75 -20.85 -15.12
C GLN A 314 -18.32 -20.81 -14.51
N ARG A 315 -18.19 -21.32 -13.28
CA ARG A 315 -16.89 -21.50 -12.64
C ARG A 315 -15.90 -22.24 -13.52
N LEU A 316 -16.39 -23.27 -14.26
CA LEU A 316 -15.56 -24.11 -15.13
C LEU A 316 -14.90 -23.32 -16.27
N ALA A 317 -15.60 -22.34 -16.85
CA ALA A 317 -15.02 -21.46 -17.87
C ALA A 317 -13.90 -20.59 -17.29
N ARG A 318 -14.10 -20.04 -16.09
CA ARG A 318 -13.10 -19.22 -15.42
C ARG A 318 -11.88 -20.04 -14.96
N LEU A 319 -12.10 -21.29 -14.53
CA LEU A 319 -11.02 -22.25 -14.25
C LEU A 319 -10.19 -22.55 -15.50
N ALA A 320 -10.85 -22.85 -16.62
CA ALA A 320 -10.18 -23.09 -17.89
C ALA A 320 -9.29 -21.91 -18.30
N ILE A 321 -9.80 -20.68 -18.17
CA ILE A 321 -9.02 -19.47 -18.39
C ILE A 321 -7.85 -19.38 -17.41
N SER A 322 -8.04 -19.70 -16.15
CA SER A 322 -6.96 -19.68 -15.14
C SER A 322 -5.88 -20.74 -15.43
N HIS A 323 -6.27 -21.97 -15.75
CA HIS A 323 -5.36 -23.10 -15.97
C HIS A 323 -4.56 -23.01 -17.28
N ILE A 324 -5.04 -22.25 -18.30
CA ILE A 324 -4.28 -22.04 -19.54
C ILE A 324 -3.15 -21.02 -19.37
N LEU A 325 -3.16 -20.22 -18.29
CA LEU A 325 -2.24 -19.11 -18.10
C LEU A 325 -0.93 -19.53 -17.43
N ASN A 326 0.17 -19.41 -18.17
CA ASN A 326 1.51 -19.46 -17.60
C ASN A 326 1.88 -18.11 -16.97
N ARG A 327 1.63 -17.98 -15.68
CA ARG A 327 1.80 -16.73 -14.90
C ARG A 327 3.24 -16.21 -14.90
N LYS A 328 4.23 -17.12 -14.85
CA LYS A 328 5.64 -16.77 -14.93
C LYS A 328 5.96 -16.07 -16.26
N LYS A 329 5.53 -16.64 -17.38
CA LYS A 329 5.72 -16.03 -18.71
C LYS A 329 4.96 -14.70 -18.85
N LEU A 330 3.77 -14.56 -18.26
CA LEU A 330 3.01 -13.31 -18.27
C LEU A 330 3.75 -12.19 -17.54
N GLY A 331 4.22 -12.44 -16.34
CA GLY A 331 4.99 -11.46 -15.58
C GLY A 331 6.28 -11.07 -16.28
N GLN A 332 7.00 -12.04 -16.84
CA GLN A 332 8.25 -11.81 -17.59
C GLN A 332 8.06 -10.95 -18.85
N ALA A 333 6.89 -11.03 -19.48
CA ALA A 333 6.59 -10.26 -20.70
C ALA A 333 6.62 -8.73 -20.47
N SER A 334 6.37 -8.26 -19.25
CA SER A 334 6.26 -6.83 -18.94
C SER A 334 7.28 -6.35 -17.91
N TYR A 335 7.46 -7.10 -16.84
CA TYR A 335 8.25 -6.68 -15.66
C TYR A 335 9.54 -7.50 -15.50
N GLY A 336 9.87 -8.34 -16.48
CA GLY A 336 11.07 -9.15 -16.46
C GLY A 336 11.04 -10.27 -15.42
N VAL A 337 12.20 -10.78 -15.08
CA VAL A 337 12.37 -11.96 -14.20
C VAL A 337 12.01 -11.71 -12.72
N THR A 338 11.81 -10.47 -12.34
CA THR A 338 11.56 -10.07 -10.93
C THR A 338 10.09 -10.06 -10.55
N SER A 339 9.16 -10.16 -11.53
CA SER A 339 7.74 -10.34 -11.22
C SER A 339 7.50 -11.71 -10.57
N LEU A 340 6.71 -11.73 -9.51
CA LEU A 340 6.34 -12.95 -8.79
C LEU A 340 5.02 -13.50 -9.35
N PRO A 341 4.94 -14.79 -9.75
CA PRO A 341 3.67 -15.42 -10.07
C PRO A 341 2.71 -15.32 -8.88
N ALA A 342 1.44 -15.01 -9.16
CA ALA A 342 0.46 -14.86 -8.10
C ALA A 342 0.18 -16.19 -7.39
N GLN A 343 0.06 -16.15 -6.06
CA GLN A 343 -0.41 -17.24 -5.21
C GLN A 343 -1.85 -17.00 -4.73
N GLY A 344 -2.30 -15.77 -4.82
CA GLY A 344 -3.63 -15.25 -4.49
C GLY A 344 -3.73 -13.81 -4.95
N VAL A 345 -4.72 -13.06 -4.46
CA VAL A 345 -4.87 -11.63 -4.77
C VAL A 345 -4.05 -10.75 -3.82
N VAL A 346 -3.72 -11.25 -2.63
CA VAL A 346 -2.90 -10.52 -1.66
C VAL A 346 -1.42 -10.63 -2.06
N PRO A 347 -0.74 -9.50 -2.27
CA PRO A 347 0.68 -9.50 -2.65
C PRO A 347 1.59 -10.04 -1.55
N ALA A 348 2.65 -10.73 -1.92
CA ALA A 348 3.73 -11.10 -1.00
C ALA A 348 4.41 -9.84 -0.42
N GLY A 349 4.77 -9.89 0.86
CA GLY A 349 5.37 -8.78 1.59
C GLY A 349 4.39 -7.71 2.06
N LEU A 350 3.08 -7.87 1.82
CA LEU A 350 2.08 -6.89 2.26
C LEU A 350 1.85 -6.96 3.78
N SER A 351 1.71 -8.15 4.33
CA SER A 351 1.36 -8.32 5.74
C SER A 351 1.92 -9.62 6.30
N ARG A 352 2.36 -9.58 7.55
CA ARG A 352 2.85 -10.73 8.30
C ARG A 352 1.93 -11.03 9.46
N GLY A 353 1.83 -12.30 9.84
CA GLY A 353 1.12 -12.74 11.02
C GLY A 353 1.71 -12.20 12.32
N GLN A 354 1.07 -12.47 13.44
CA GLN A 354 1.56 -12.07 14.76
C GLN A 354 2.97 -12.60 15.02
N LYS A 355 3.77 -11.85 15.78
CA LYS A 355 5.16 -12.19 16.18
C LYS A 355 6.12 -12.41 15.00
N GLY A 356 5.88 -11.73 13.87
CA GLY A 356 6.76 -11.83 12.70
C GLY A 356 6.72 -13.19 11.99
N THR A 357 5.65 -13.98 12.21
CA THR A 357 5.42 -15.26 11.52
C THR A 357 5.22 -15.07 10.01
N ALA A 358 4.86 -16.13 9.29
CA ALA A 358 4.80 -16.17 7.84
C ALA A 358 4.09 -14.96 7.20
N ASP A 359 4.60 -14.54 6.06
CA ASP A 359 3.91 -13.62 5.14
C ASP A 359 2.55 -14.20 4.72
N PHE A 360 1.54 -13.34 4.54
CA PHE A 360 0.19 -13.80 4.23
C PHE A 360 0.12 -14.61 2.94
N ALA A 361 0.78 -14.15 1.88
CA ALA A 361 0.80 -14.89 0.61
C ALA A 361 1.48 -16.25 0.76
N ALA A 362 2.55 -16.33 1.58
CA ALA A 362 3.22 -17.59 1.87
C ALA A 362 2.43 -18.52 2.81
N ALA A 363 1.54 -17.96 3.64
CA ALA A 363 0.67 -18.72 4.53
C ALA A 363 -0.55 -19.32 3.83
N GLN A 364 -0.84 -18.90 2.59
CA GLN A 364 -1.93 -19.45 1.80
C GLN A 364 -1.66 -20.90 1.43
N PRO A 365 -2.67 -21.79 1.54
CA PRO A 365 -2.58 -23.09 0.92
C PRO A 365 -2.35 -22.95 -0.58
N LYS A 366 -1.57 -23.86 -1.15
CA LYS A 366 -1.35 -23.88 -2.60
C LYS A 366 -2.70 -23.92 -3.34
N GLN A 367 -2.91 -22.95 -4.22
CA GLN A 367 -4.15 -22.82 -4.98
C GLN A 367 -4.03 -23.59 -6.30
N GLU A 368 -4.57 -24.82 -6.35
CA GLU A 368 -4.56 -25.63 -7.58
C GLU A 368 -5.26 -24.93 -8.74
N THR A 369 -6.25 -24.07 -8.44
CA THR A 369 -6.94 -23.25 -9.45
C THR A 369 -6.04 -22.25 -10.16
N LEU A 370 -4.84 -22.00 -9.65
CA LEU A 370 -3.83 -21.13 -10.26
C LEU A 370 -2.72 -21.93 -10.98
N ALA A 371 -2.76 -23.24 -10.95
CA ALA A 371 -1.76 -24.08 -11.61
C ALA A 371 -1.83 -23.99 -13.14
N TYR A 372 -0.69 -24.01 -13.80
CA TYR A 372 -0.64 -24.08 -15.28
C TYR A 372 -0.91 -25.50 -15.74
N GLN A 373 -2.11 -25.78 -16.23
CA GLN A 373 -2.60 -27.11 -16.63
C GLN A 373 -3.30 -27.06 -18.01
N PRO A 374 -2.55 -26.88 -19.12
CA PRO A 374 -3.14 -26.58 -20.41
C PRO A 374 -4.02 -27.71 -20.98
N LYS A 375 -3.74 -28.97 -20.64
CA LYS A 375 -4.62 -30.10 -21.06
C LYS A 375 -5.97 -30.04 -20.35
N LEU A 376 -5.96 -29.88 -19.04
CA LEU A 376 -7.18 -29.73 -18.22
C LEU A 376 -7.97 -28.48 -18.65
N ALA A 377 -7.29 -27.35 -18.85
CA ALA A 377 -7.91 -26.10 -19.31
C ALA A 377 -8.75 -26.30 -20.60
N LYS A 378 -8.21 -27.02 -21.58
CA LYS A 378 -8.95 -27.31 -22.84
C LYS A 378 -10.19 -28.18 -22.61
N GLN A 379 -10.12 -29.18 -21.73
CA GLN A 379 -11.25 -30.03 -21.36
C GLN A 379 -12.36 -29.25 -20.63
N GLU A 380 -11.95 -28.46 -19.64
CA GLU A 380 -12.85 -27.58 -18.88
C GLU A 380 -13.54 -26.56 -19.80
N TRP A 381 -12.79 -25.94 -20.70
CA TRP A 381 -13.29 -24.97 -21.66
C TRP A 381 -14.30 -25.58 -22.63
N GLN A 382 -14.01 -26.76 -23.21
CA GLN A 382 -14.93 -27.46 -24.08
C GLN A 382 -16.23 -27.82 -23.36
N THR A 383 -16.14 -28.26 -22.10
CA THR A 383 -17.31 -28.58 -21.29
C THR A 383 -18.14 -27.34 -20.98
N ALA A 384 -17.51 -26.24 -20.60
CA ALA A 384 -18.20 -24.96 -20.33
C ALA A 384 -18.92 -24.43 -21.57
N ARG A 385 -18.27 -24.46 -22.75
CA ARG A 385 -18.89 -24.05 -24.01
C ARG A 385 -20.11 -24.91 -24.39
N ARG A 386 -20.01 -26.24 -24.25
CA ARG A 386 -21.15 -27.15 -24.50
C ARG A 386 -22.33 -26.82 -23.61
N ARG A 387 -22.08 -26.54 -22.31
CA ARG A 387 -23.12 -26.15 -21.35
C ARG A 387 -23.78 -24.81 -21.70
N ALA A 388 -22.97 -23.87 -22.24
CA ALA A 388 -23.47 -22.58 -22.69
C ALA A 388 -24.06 -22.59 -24.11
N GLY A 389 -24.05 -23.73 -24.82
CA GLY A 389 -24.55 -23.83 -26.19
C GLY A 389 -23.74 -23.08 -27.24
N VAL A 390 -22.44 -22.76 -26.95
CA VAL A 390 -21.59 -21.96 -27.85
C VAL A 390 -20.47 -22.80 -28.48
N LYS A 391 -20.35 -22.73 -29.80
CA LYS A 391 -19.29 -23.41 -30.55
C LYS A 391 -18.03 -22.56 -30.65
N ASN A 392 -18.17 -21.27 -30.98
CA ASN A 392 -17.13 -20.29 -31.05
C ASN A 392 -17.54 -19.05 -30.26
N VAL A 393 -16.58 -18.40 -29.60
CA VAL A 393 -16.84 -17.20 -28.81
C VAL A 393 -15.70 -16.19 -29.00
N THR A 394 -16.09 -14.95 -29.19
CA THR A 394 -15.15 -13.83 -29.16
C THR A 394 -15.33 -13.08 -27.84
N LEU A 395 -14.27 -12.97 -27.06
CA LEU A 395 -14.25 -12.16 -25.86
C LEU A 395 -13.40 -10.89 -26.08
N SER A 396 -13.90 -9.77 -25.62
CA SER A 396 -13.18 -8.51 -25.58
C SER A 396 -12.34 -8.42 -24.30
N LEU A 397 -11.05 -8.04 -24.42
CA LEU A 397 -10.14 -7.82 -23.31
C LEU A 397 -9.73 -6.36 -23.26
N SER A 398 -10.18 -5.63 -22.26
CA SER A 398 -9.73 -4.26 -22.02
C SER A 398 -8.40 -4.21 -21.26
N TYR A 399 -7.57 -3.23 -21.62
CA TYR A 399 -6.31 -2.95 -20.96
C TYR A 399 -6.01 -1.46 -20.97
N LEU A 400 -5.29 -0.95 -19.96
CA LEU A 400 -4.87 0.44 -19.89
C LEU A 400 -3.87 0.76 -21.01
N ARG A 401 -4.03 1.90 -21.70
CA ARG A 401 -3.10 2.35 -22.75
C ARG A 401 -1.76 2.75 -22.13
N ALA A 402 -0.92 1.76 -21.92
CA ALA A 402 0.44 1.89 -21.43
C ALA A 402 1.32 0.76 -22.01
N PRO A 403 2.61 1.00 -22.28
CA PRO A 403 3.48 0.01 -22.94
C PRO A 403 3.52 -1.34 -22.24
N ASN A 404 3.61 -1.38 -20.92
CA ASN A 404 3.65 -2.62 -20.17
C ASN A 404 2.29 -3.35 -20.16
N SER A 405 1.19 -2.62 -20.05
CA SER A 405 -0.15 -3.21 -20.11
C SER A 405 -0.43 -3.84 -21.48
N LEU A 406 -0.01 -3.19 -22.57
CA LEU A 406 -0.14 -3.76 -23.91
C LEU A 406 0.67 -5.05 -24.06
N LYS A 407 1.90 -5.12 -23.53
CA LYS A 407 2.71 -6.35 -23.57
C LYS A 407 2.03 -7.50 -22.85
N VAL A 408 1.45 -7.25 -21.67
CA VAL A 408 0.69 -8.25 -20.92
C VAL A 408 -0.57 -8.65 -21.67
N ALA A 409 -1.35 -7.68 -22.20
CA ALA A 409 -2.57 -7.96 -22.94
C ALA A 409 -2.31 -8.84 -24.19
N LYS A 410 -1.24 -8.56 -24.96
CA LYS A 410 -0.80 -9.39 -26.09
C LYS A 410 -0.36 -10.79 -25.64
N ALA A 411 0.31 -10.91 -24.50
CA ALA A 411 0.72 -12.20 -23.94
C ALA A 411 -0.50 -13.02 -23.46
N LEU A 412 -1.47 -12.38 -22.82
CA LEU A 412 -2.76 -12.98 -22.45
C LEU A 412 -3.53 -13.46 -23.70
N GLN A 413 -3.67 -12.59 -24.71
CA GLN A 413 -4.33 -12.94 -25.97
C GLN A 413 -3.73 -14.22 -26.56
N ARG A 414 -2.42 -14.31 -26.70
CA ARG A 414 -1.74 -15.51 -27.25
C ARG A 414 -2.02 -16.77 -26.43
N GLN A 415 -2.03 -16.67 -25.08
CA GLN A 415 -2.29 -17.84 -24.23
C GLN A 415 -3.77 -18.25 -24.26
N LEU A 416 -4.69 -17.30 -24.19
CA LEU A 416 -6.13 -17.55 -24.18
C LEU A 416 -6.62 -18.12 -25.51
N THR A 417 -6.11 -17.65 -26.64
CA THR A 417 -6.48 -18.17 -27.97
C THR A 417 -6.05 -19.63 -28.23
N SER A 418 -5.25 -20.22 -27.32
CA SER A 418 -4.98 -21.67 -27.36
C SER A 418 -6.15 -22.51 -26.84
N LEU A 419 -7.18 -21.91 -26.24
CA LEU A 419 -8.45 -22.57 -25.92
C LEU A 419 -9.29 -22.73 -27.20
N PRO A 420 -9.82 -23.92 -27.48
CA PRO A 420 -10.53 -24.18 -28.76
C PRO A 420 -11.73 -23.26 -28.96
N GLY A 421 -11.82 -22.62 -30.13
CA GLY A 421 -12.95 -21.74 -30.50
C GLY A 421 -13.03 -20.42 -29.74
N LEU A 422 -11.94 -20.01 -29.03
CA LEU A 422 -11.87 -18.72 -28.38
C LEU A 422 -11.06 -17.73 -29.20
N THR A 423 -11.64 -16.58 -29.48
CA THR A 423 -10.97 -15.41 -30.06
C THR A 423 -10.94 -14.28 -29.01
N ILE A 424 -9.81 -13.56 -28.89
CA ILE A 424 -9.69 -12.41 -28.00
C ILE A 424 -9.48 -11.14 -28.83
N LYS A 425 -10.36 -10.15 -28.63
CA LYS A 425 -10.24 -8.80 -29.19
C LYS A 425 -9.71 -7.84 -28.14
N LEU A 426 -8.56 -7.22 -28.39
CA LEU A 426 -7.95 -6.25 -27.49
C LEU A 426 -8.62 -4.88 -27.63
N LYS A 427 -9.00 -4.26 -26.51
CA LYS A 427 -9.53 -2.90 -26.44
C LYS A 427 -8.66 -2.06 -25.49
N SER A 428 -7.99 -1.02 -26.00
CA SER A 428 -7.25 -0.09 -25.15
C SER A 428 -8.21 0.90 -24.49
N ARG A 429 -7.95 1.26 -23.24
CA ARG A 429 -8.66 2.33 -22.52
C ARG A 429 -7.68 3.34 -21.97
N GLU A 430 -8.10 4.61 -21.88
CA GLU A 430 -7.35 5.66 -21.22
C GLU A 430 -7.44 5.53 -19.71
N TRP A 431 -6.52 6.17 -19.01
CA TRP A 431 -6.60 6.32 -17.57
C TRP A 431 -7.74 7.28 -17.24
N ALA A 432 -8.83 6.79 -16.67
CA ALA A 432 -9.89 7.63 -16.13
C ALA A 432 -9.60 7.96 -14.66
N VAL A 433 -9.86 9.21 -14.28
CA VAL A 433 -9.68 9.68 -12.89
C VAL A 433 -10.64 8.96 -11.93
N ASN A 434 -11.83 8.59 -12.40
CA ASN A 434 -12.81 7.79 -11.67
C ASN A 434 -12.77 6.33 -12.14
N GLN A 435 -12.00 5.49 -11.48
CA GLN A 435 -11.88 4.07 -11.82
C GLN A 435 -13.05 3.18 -11.34
N SER A 436 -14.05 3.74 -10.68
CA SER A 436 -15.22 3.02 -10.20
C SER A 436 -16.05 2.36 -11.32
N ASP A 437 -16.01 2.95 -12.53
CA ASP A 437 -16.69 2.41 -13.67
C ASP A 437 -15.70 1.61 -14.53
N GLY A 438 -15.54 0.34 -14.23
CA GLY A 438 -14.90 -0.58 -15.16
C GLY A 438 -15.56 -0.47 -16.53
N PRO A 439 -14.85 -0.76 -17.65
CA PRO A 439 -15.42 -0.61 -18.98
C PRO A 439 -16.70 -1.44 -19.09
N THR A 440 -17.80 -0.75 -19.31
CA THR A 440 -19.16 -1.34 -19.37
C THR A 440 -19.40 -2.21 -20.61
N ASP A 441 -18.43 -2.19 -21.55
CA ASP A 441 -18.54 -2.81 -22.87
C ASP A 441 -17.53 -3.93 -23.14
N THR A 442 -16.81 -4.43 -22.10
CA THR A 442 -15.81 -5.50 -22.29
C THR A 442 -16.04 -6.70 -21.37
N ASP A 443 -15.74 -7.89 -21.88
CA ASP A 443 -15.99 -9.17 -21.19
C ASP A 443 -14.91 -9.51 -20.18
N LEU A 444 -13.65 -9.14 -20.48
CA LEU A 444 -12.48 -9.33 -19.65
C LEU A 444 -11.80 -8.00 -19.41
N THR A 445 -11.29 -7.79 -18.21
CA THR A 445 -10.52 -6.59 -17.86
C THR A 445 -9.17 -6.95 -17.24
N LEU A 446 -8.09 -6.52 -17.89
CA LEU A 446 -6.75 -6.52 -17.29
C LEU A 446 -6.63 -5.31 -16.38
N ALA A 447 -6.59 -5.56 -15.08
CA ALA A 447 -6.52 -4.53 -14.06
C ALA A 447 -5.30 -4.72 -13.15
N THR A 448 -4.93 -3.66 -12.45
CA THR A 448 -3.93 -3.71 -11.37
C THR A 448 -4.58 -3.17 -10.12
N GLN A 449 -4.71 -4.03 -9.12
CA GLN A 449 -5.18 -3.64 -7.78
C GLN A 449 -3.99 -3.39 -6.88
N HIS A 450 -4.12 -2.49 -5.92
CA HIS A 450 -3.06 -2.21 -4.96
C HIS A 450 -3.61 -1.94 -3.57
N ALA A 451 -2.89 -2.44 -2.56
CA ALA A 451 -3.18 -2.15 -1.18
C ALA A 451 -2.69 -0.76 -0.81
N GLN A 452 -3.48 -0.03 -0.04
CA GLN A 452 -3.12 1.29 0.48
C GLN A 452 -2.56 1.22 1.91
N TYR A 453 -2.81 0.12 2.63
CA TYR A 453 -2.29 -0.14 3.98
C TYR A 453 -1.90 -1.61 4.16
N ALA A 454 -1.05 -1.89 5.14
CA ALA A 454 -0.40 -3.18 5.35
C ALA A 454 -1.33 -4.19 6.05
N ASP A 455 -2.44 -4.53 5.42
CA ASP A 455 -3.38 -5.56 5.88
C ASP A 455 -3.99 -6.31 4.68
N PRO A 456 -4.19 -7.65 4.75
CA PRO A 456 -4.80 -8.42 3.66
C PRO A 456 -6.19 -7.92 3.28
N LEU A 457 -6.94 -7.35 4.24
CA LEU A 457 -8.27 -6.78 4.00
C LEU A 457 -8.24 -5.67 2.94
N ALA A 458 -7.14 -4.92 2.82
CA ALA A 458 -6.97 -3.87 1.81
C ALA A 458 -7.12 -4.39 0.37
N MET A 459 -6.80 -5.67 0.15
CA MET A 459 -6.98 -6.32 -1.15
C MET A 459 -8.27 -7.13 -1.22
N LEU A 460 -8.58 -7.88 -0.17
CA LEU A 460 -9.71 -8.81 -0.18
C LEU A 460 -11.07 -8.08 -0.20
N ALA A 461 -11.19 -6.95 0.52
CA ALA A 461 -12.43 -6.18 0.52
C ALA A 461 -12.87 -5.66 -0.87
N LEU A 462 -11.93 -5.54 -1.81
CA LEU A 462 -12.21 -5.09 -3.18
C LEU A 462 -13.11 -6.05 -3.98
N PHE A 463 -13.25 -7.30 -3.53
CA PHE A 463 -14.01 -8.34 -4.23
C PHE A 463 -15.32 -8.70 -3.55
N THR A 464 -15.75 -7.96 -2.53
CA THR A 464 -17.10 -8.15 -1.96
C THR A 464 -18.19 -7.79 -2.99
N SER A 465 -19.34 -8.41 -2.86
CA SER A 465 -20.45 -8.25 -3.82
C SER A 465 -20.91 -6.80 -4.00
N SER A 466 -20.80 -5.98 -2.93
CA SER A 466 -21.21 -4.57 -2.93
C SER A 466 -20.08 -3.58 -3.24
N ASN A 467 -18.84 -4.05 -3.41
CA ASN A 467 -17.72 -3.14 -3.65
C ASN A 467 -17.66 -2.71 -5.12
N MET A 468 -17.59 -1.40 -5.38
CA MET A 468 -17.51 -0.85 -6.74
C MET A 468 -16.23 -1.29 -7.50
N ALA A 469 -15.15 -1.61 -6.80
CA ALA A 469 -13.93 -2.14 -7.41
C ALA A 469 -14.12 -3.58 -7.96
N ASN A 470 -15.18 -4.29 -7.55
CA ASN A 470 -15.57 -5.60 -8.10
C ASN A 470 -16.26 -5.45 -9.47
N THR A 471 -15.53 -4.94 -10.44
CA THR A 471 -16.05 -4.67 -11.80
C THR A 471 -16.47 -5.92 -12.57
N GLY A 472 -16.12 -7.10 -12.07
CA GLY A 472 -16.56 -8.40 -12.60
C GLY A 472 -17.96 -8.80 -12.15
N HIS A 473 -18.53 -8.12 -11.15
CA HIS A 473 -19.81 -8.44 -10.52
C HIS A 473 -19.90 -9.88 -10.00
N TRP A 474 -18.76 -10.45 -9.59
CA TRP A 474 -18.77 -11.72 -8.88
C TRP A 474 -19.43 -11.56 -7.52
N SER A 475 -20.24 -12.52 -7.10
CA SER A 475 -20.98 -12.44 -5.84
C SER A 475 -20.87 -13.77 -5.09
N SER A 476 -20.61 -13.69 -3.79
CA SER A 476 -20.59 -14.84 -2.89
C SER A 476 -20.91 -14.39 -1.45
N ALA A 477 -22.12 -14.73 -0.99
CA ALA A 477 -22.54 -14.44 0.39
C ALA A 477 -21.59 -15.03 1.45
N ALA A 478 -21.01 -16.23 1.16
CA ALA A 478 -20.02 -16.85 2.05
C ALA A 478 -18.72 -16.03 2.13
N TYR A 479 -18.26 -15.48 1.00
CA TYR A 479 -17.11 -14.60 0.96
C TYR A 479 -17.39 -13.28 1.70
N ASP A 480 -18.51 -12.64 1.41
CA ASP A 480 -18.91 -11.39 2.06
C ASP A 480 -19.01 -11.53 3.57
N LYS A 481 -19.54 -12.67 4.05
CA LYS A 481 -19.59 -13.01 5.47
C LYS A 481 -18.19 -13.11 6.09
N LEU A 482 -17.24 -13.76 5.43
CA LEU A 482 -15.85 -13.88 5.91
C LEU A 482 -15.18 -12.49 5.97
N ILE A 483 -15.36 -11.67 4.95
CA ILE A 483 -14.82 -10.29 4.93
C ILE A 483 -15.44 -9.45 6.04
N ALA A 484 -16.77 -9.50 6.23
CA ALA A 484 -17.45 -8.79 7.32
C ALA A 484 -16.96 -9.24 8.71
N GLN A 485 -16.75 -10.55 8.93
CA GLN A 485 -16.19 -11.08 10.17
C GLN A 485 -14.76 -10.58 10.42
N ALA A 486 -13.93 -10.52 9.38
CA ALA A 486 -12.56 -10.02 9.50
C ALA A 486 -12.50 -8.50 9.71
N SER A 487 -13.39 -7.73 9.05
CA SER A 487 -13.49 -6.28 9.20
C SER A 487 -13.93 -5.88 10.60
N ASN A 488 -14.88 -6.60 11.17
CA ASN A 488 -15.42 -6.33 12.52
C ASN A 488 -14.60 -6.98 13.65
N ALA A 489 -13.46 -7.58 13.33
CA ALA A 489 -12.61 -8.19 14.36
C ALA A 489 -12.00 -7.12 15.28
N PRO A 490 -12.05 -7.35 16.62
CA PRO A 490 -11.59 -6.34 17.59
C PRO A 490 -10.08 -6.18 17.66
N SER A 491 -9.32 -7.08 17.05
CA SER A 491 -7.86 -7.07 17.07
C SER A 491 -7.25 -7.90 15.95
N PHE A 492 -6.02 -7.59 15.61
CA PHE A 492 -5.19 -8.39 14.72
C PHE A 492 -4.73 -9.65 15.48
N ASN A 493 -5.45 -10.77 15.29
CA ASN A 493 -5.20 -12.04 15.97
C ASN A 493 -5.26 -13.22 15.00
N ASN A 494 -4.90 -14.42 15.48
CA ASN A 494 -4.87 -15.64 14.68
C ASN A 494 -6.26 -16.05 14.14
N ARG A 495 -7.35 -15.70 14.82
CA ARG A 495 -8.71 -15.97 14.32
C ARG A 495 -9.01 -15.11 13.10
N ARG A 496 -8.77 -13.79 13.19
CA ARG A 496 -8.93 -12.86 12.06
C ARG A 496 -8.03 -13.27 10.88
N TRP A 497 -6.78 -13.61 11.16
CA TRP A 497 -5.82 -14.08 10.15
C TRP A 497 -6.35 -15.30 9.39
N ARG A 498 -6.81 -16.34 10.10
CA ARG A 498 -7.41 -17.52 9.46
C ARG A 498 -8.68 -17.21 8.69
N THR A 499 -9.51 -16.27 9.15
CA THR A 499 -10.71 -15.82 8.45
C THR A 499 -10.34 -15.18 7.10
N LEU A 500 -9.29 -14.34 7.06
CA LEU A 500 -8.80 -13.73 5.82
C LEU A 500 -8.18 -14.76 4.86
N LEU A 501 -7.42 -15.74 5.38
CA LEU A 501 -6.93 -16.87 4.56
C LEU A 501 -8.07 -17.69 3.96
N ALA A 502 -9.13 -17.96 4.73
CA ALA A 502 -10.33 -18.65 4.25
C ALA A 502 -11.08 -17.83 3.17
N ALA A 503 -11.15 -16.50 3.34
CA ALA A 503 -11.75 -15.61 2.34
C ALA A 503 -10.98 -15.68 1.02
N GLU A 504 -9.66 -15.56 1.04
CA GLU A 504 -8.87 -15.67 -0.19
C GLU A 504 -9.00 -17.05 -0.83
N SER A 505 -8.94 -18.13 -0.03
CA SER A 505 -9.16 -19.49 -0.53
C SER A 505 -10.52 -19.62 -1.22
N ARG A 506 -11.58 -19.04 -0.66
CA ARG A 506 -12.92 -19.03 -1.27
C ARG A 506 -12.93 -18.30 -2.61
N LEU A 507 -12.36 -17.10 -2.67
CA LEU A 507 -12.25 -16.31 -3.89
C LEU A 507 -11.51 -17.08 -4.99
N MET A 508 -10.41 -17.75 -4.64
CA MET A 508 -9.62 -18.56 -5.56
C MET A 508 -10.37 -19.83 -6.00
N GLN A 509 -11.04 -20.53 -5.09
CA GLN A 509 -11.85 -21.71 -5.42
C GLN A 509 -12.98 -21.39 -6.40
N ASP A 510 -13.66 -20.28 -6.21
CA ASP A 510 -14.74 -19.83 -7.10
C ASP A 510 -14.22 -19.18 -8.38
N GLN A 511 -12.92 -18.87 -8.47
CA GLN A 511 -12.33 -18.07 -9.55
C GLN A 511 -13.14 -16.79 -9.82
N GLY A 512 -13.54 -16.09 -8.77
CA GLY A 512 -14.22 -14.80 -8.88
C GLY A 512 -13.38 -13.76 -9.64
N VAL A 513 -12.06 -13.89 -9.54
CA VAL A 513 -11.03 -13.15 -10.25
C VAL A 513 -9.83 -14.07 -10.48
N THR A 514 -9.05 -13.84 -11.52
CA THR A 514 -7.78 -14.56 -11.71
C THR A 514 -6.58 -13.63 -11.44
N PRO A 515 -5.86 -13.81 -10.34
CA PRO A 515 -4.59 -13.14 -10.11
C PRO A 515 -3.53 -13.71 -11.07
N LEU A 516 -2.73 -12.80 -11.63
CA LEU A 516 -1.75 -13.14 -12.66
C LEU A 516 -0.32 -13.12 -12.10
N PHE A 517 0.11 -11.97 -11.63
CA PHE A 517 1.43 -11.79 -11.04
C PHE A 517 1.52 -10.50 -10.22
N GLN A 518 2.45 -10.49 -9.28
CA GLN A 518 2.84 -9.31 -8.52
C GLN A 518 4.00 -8.62 -9.23
N PRO A 519 3.85 -7.34 -9.65
CA PRO A 519 4.95 -6.57 -10.19
C PRO A 519 6.01 -6.31 -9.11
N ALA A 520 7.28 -6.33 -9.50
CA ALA A 520 8.37 -5.80 -8.69
C ALA A 520 9.07 -4.67 -9.43
N SER A 521 9.46 -3.65 -8.72
CA SER A 521 10.39 -2.65 -9.23
C SER A 521 11.81 -3.04 -8.90
N THR A 522 12.67 -2.86 -9.88
CA THR A 522 14.10 -3.13 -9.77
C THR A 522 14.87 -1.84 -9.85
N TYR A 523 15.84 -1.72 -8.98
CA TYR A 523 16.66 -0.53 -8.85
C TYR A 523 18.13 -0.91 -8.78
N LEU A 524 18.99 -0.01 -9.22
CA LEU A 524 20.34 0.09 -8.74
C LEU A 524 20.39 1.25 -7.76
N ILE A 525 20.98 1.01 -6.61
CA ILE A 525 21.10 1.97 -5.50
C ILE A 525 22.56 2.11 -5.17
N ASN A 526 22.99 3.31 -4.89
CA ASN A 526 24.35 3.56 -4.42
C ASN A 526 24.64 2.67 -3.20
N PRO A 527 25.62 1.74 -3.27
CA PRO A 527 25.88 0.80 -2.18
C PRO A 527 26.40 1.44 -0.89
N LYS A 528 26.78 2.72 -0.94
CA LYS A 528 27.16 3.52 0.23
C LYS A 528 25.96 4.13 0.95
N LEU A 529 24.75 4.09 0.39
CA LEU A 529 23.53 4.57 1.00
C LEU A 529 22.97 3.50 1.94
N ASN A 530 22.87 3.83 3.23
CA ASN A 530 22.35 2.98 4.30
C ASN A 530 21.15 3.64 5.00
N GLY A 531 20.48 2.91 5.88
CA GLY A 531 19.41 3.41 6.74
C GLY A 531 18.13 3.81 6.01
N VAL A 532 17.97 3.48 4.73
CA VAL A 532 16.71 3.70 4.02
C VAL A 532 15.74 2.58 4.34
N GLN A 533 14.60 2.95 4.88
CA GLN A 533 13.51 2.00 5.09
C GLN A 533 12.62 1.94 3.84
N TYR A 534 12.44 0.74 3.31
CA TYR A 534 11.58 0.48 2.15
C TYR A 534 10.36 -0.34 2.53
N ASN A 535 9.19 0.23 2.30
CA ASN A 535 7.91 -0.41 2.57
C ASN A 535 7.22 -0.82 1.26
N THR A 536 6.46 -1.90 1.29
CA THR A 536 5.64 -2.31 0.14
C THR A 536 4.43 -1.41 -0.06
N VAL A 537 3.98 -0.73 1.00
CA VAL A 537 2.75 0.07 1.04
C VAL A 537 2.94 1.33 1.89
N GLY A 538 2.10 2.33 1.69
CA GLY A 538 2.14 3.60 2.43
C GLY A 538 3.38 4.43 2.09
N THR A 539 4.18 4.75 3.09
CA THR A 539 5.47 5.43 2.93
C THR A 539 6.49 4.49 2.30
N GLN A 540 6.51 4.39 0.97
CA GLN A 540 7.33 3.42 0.24
C GLN A 540 8.84 3.56 0.45
N SER A 541 9.34 4.78 0.66
CA SER A 541 10.74 5.04 0.98
C SER A 541 10.81 6.07 2.09
N ASN A 542 11.24 5.65 3.27
CA ASN A 542 11.47 6.53 4.41
C ASN A 542 12.97 6.81 4.52
N PHE A 543 13.35 8.07 4.37
CA PHE A 543 14.74 8.53 4.42
C PHE A 543 15.12 9.14 5.78
N LYS A 544 14.28 9.04 6.79
CA LYS A 544 14.54 9.65 8.12
C LYS A 544 15.93 9.31 8.62
N GLU A 545 16.27 8.03 8.66
CA GLU A 545 17.53 7.51 9.18
C GLU A 545 18.55 7.17 8.08
N ALA A 546 18.32 7.64 6.85
CA ALA A 546 19.21 7.39 5.75
C ALA A 546 20.52 8.19 5.88
N TYR A 547 21.65 7.56 5.51
CA TYR A 547 22.98 8.15 5.57
C TYR A 547 23.95 7.49 4.58
N PHE A 548 25.02 8.20 4.23
CA PHE A 548 26.11 7.69 3.41
C PHE A 548 27.32 7.32 4.24
N VAL A 549 27.91 6.16 3.96
CA VAL A 549 29.19 5.71 4.52
C VAL A 549 30.34 5.93 3.53
N LYS A 550 31.59 5.91 4.05
CA LYS A 550 32.82 6.06 3.26
C LYS A 550 33.01 4.95 2.21
#